data_39a45f29005f600df48518b7075237c0
#
_entry.id   39a45f29005f600df48518b7075237c0
#
_cell.length_a   1.000
_cell.length_b   1.000
_cell.length_c   1.000
_cell.angle_alpha   90.00
_cell.angle_beta   90.00
_cell.angle_gamma   90.00
#
_symmetry.space_group_name_H-M   'P 1'
#
loop_
_entity.id
_entity.type
_entity.pdbx_description
1 polymer ?
#
loop_
_entity_poly.entity_id
_entity_poly.type
_entity_poly.pdbx_seq_one_letter_code
_entity_poly.pdbx_strand_id
1 'polypeptide(L)'
;MAKIPAGLHSQMNSMSNDEPIPVIIRRKQGFFRSQAMPMVAEVEQSFQLFPGEAVKITAAEIDELSRQEGIEEIWPDLPVRTWLDTSVPVIAAPKVWALGVKGAGIKVAVVDTGIDSTHPDFAGRIMATKSFVSDSAQDDNGHGTHVASIVAGSGAKSNGKYVGVAPEASLYVAKVLRADGSGSMSGVMAGIEWAVLEQNVKIINLSLGGVGSCDGTDALSVMCDEAVTQAGVVVCVAAGNTGPEERTVGSPGCARLVITVGAMDDSGRIASFSSRGPTADGRVKPDIVFPGVNIVAAQAAGTHMGQVVAAGYVAANGTSMATPHASGVAALMLQDNPELTADQVKTKMLAGAVDLGVPANDQGVGRGDAFKAYEQATATPTPTPPPTPTPPTPTPPPDSKPSEPQGCLAALFSRR
;
A
#
# COMPACT_ATOMS: atom_id res chain seq x y z
N MET A 1 -11.72 27.33 1.51
CA MET A 1 -10.67 27.11 0.50
C MET A 1 -10.22 25.66 0.59
N ALA A 2 -9.98 25.03 -0.56
CA ALA A 2 -9.37 23.70 -0.60
C ALA A 2 -7.93 23.76 -0.07
N LYS A 3 -7.43 22.62 0.46
CA LYS A 3 -6.02 22.50 0.83
C LYS A 3 -5.17 22.32 -0.42
N ILE A 4 -4.12 23.13 -0.53
CA ILE A 4 -3.08 23.00 -1.55
C ILE A 4 -1.74 22.75 -0.83
N PRO A 5 -1.05 21.62 -1.08
CA PRO A 5 0.24 21.35 -0.46
C PRO A 5 1.32 22.36 -0.85
N ALA A 6 2.29 22.59 0.05
CA ALA A 6 3.39 23.55 -0.17
C ALA A 6 4.19 23.25 -1.46
N GLY A 7 4.35 21.97 -1.82
CA GLY A 7 5.01 21.53 -3.05
C GLY A 7 4.29 22.00 -4.31
N LEU A 8 2.95 21.96 -4.34
CA LEU A 8 2.17 22.45 -5.47
C LEU A 8 2.24 23.98 -5.56
N HIS A 9 2.21 24.70 -4.44
CA HIS A 9 2.45 26.15 -4.43
C HIS A 9 3.82 26.53 -5.00
N SER A 10 4.86 25.77 -4.67
CA SER A 10 6.21 26.00 -5.24
C SER A 10 6.22 25.75 -6.74
N GLN A 11 5.54 24.70 -7.23
CA GLN A 11 5.42 24.39 -8.64
C GLN A 11 4.65 25.49 -9.40
N MET A 12 3.50 25.93 -8.87
CA MET A 12 2.73 27.05 -9.44
C MET A 12 3.54 28.33 -9.59
N ASN A 13 4.44 28.60 -8.64
CA ASN A 13 5.30 29.79 -8.66
C ASN A 13 6.51 29.68 -9.60
N SER A 14 6.91 28.46 -10.00
CA SER A 14 8.10 28.20 -10.83
C SER A 14 7.78 28.01 -12.31
N MET A 15 6.53 27.75 -12.68
CA MET A 15 6.08 27.53 -14.06
C MET A 15 5.52 28.81 -14.68
N SER A 16 5.44 28.87 -16.01
CA SER A 16 4.78 29.97 -16.71
C SER A 16 3.26 29.92 -16.47
N ASN A 17 2.59 31.07 -16.46
CA ASN A 17 1.16 31.16 -16.13
C ASN A 17 0.25 30.36 -17.06
N ASP A 18 0.67 30.06 -18.28
CA ASP A 18 -0.12 29.34 -19.30
C ASP A 18 0.28 27.87 -19.41
N GLU A 19 1.27 27.41 -18.64
CA GLU A 19 1.70 26.01 -18.70
C GLU A 19 0.79 25.13 -17.84
N PRO A 20 0.16 24.06 -18.40
CA PRO A 20 -0.75 23.23 -17.64
C PRO A 20 0.02 22.34 -16.66
N ILE A 21 -0.41 22.36 -15.41
CA ILE A 21 0.10 21.56 -14.31
C ILE A 21 -0.84 20.36 -14.14
N PRO A 22 -0.33 19.10 -14.18
CA PRO A 22 -1.14 17.95 -13.87
C PRO A 22 -1.44 17.91 -12.37
N VAL A 23 -2.75 17.82 -12.02
CA VAL A 23 -3.22 17.79 -10.64
C VAL A 23 -4.33 16.77 -10.43
N ILE A 24 -4.46 16.30 -9.19
CA ILE A 24 -5.56 15.45 -8.73
C ILE A 24 -6.44 16.28 -7.80
N ILE A 25 -7.74 16.35 -8.09
CA ILE A 25 -8.72 17.14 -7.35
C ILE A 25 -9.60 16.20 -6.55
N ARG A 26 -9.68 16.38 -5.23
CA ARG A 26 -10.65 15.70 -4.36
C ARG A 26 -11.87 16.60 -4.14
N ARG A 27 -13.06 15.99 -4.26
CA ARG A 27 -14.33 16.66 -3.99
C ARG A 27 -14.89 16.25 -2.62
N LYS A 28 -15.63 17.14 -2.01
CA LYS A 28 -16.44 16.82 -0.83
C LYS A 28 -17.55 15.83 -1.22
N GLN A 29 -17.88 14.89 -0.34
CA GLN A 29 -18.98 13.95 -0.57
C GLN A 29 -20.30 14.71 -0.84
N GLY A 30 -21.01 14.29 -1.88
CA GLY A 30 -22.29 14.89 -2.29
C GLY A 30 -22.21 16.03 -3.31
N PHE A 31 -21.02 16.49 -3.68
CA PHE A 31 -20.84 17.47 -4.76
C PHE A 31 -20.59 16.78 -6.10
N PHE A 32 -21.45 17.02 -7.09
CA PHE A 32 -21.35 16.47 -8.44
C PHE A 32 -20.60 17.41 -9.39
N ARG A 33 -19.93 16.84 -10.39
CA ARG A 33 -19.10 17.52 -11.39
C ARG A 33 -19.74 18.75 -12.05
N SER A 34 -21.06 18.74 -12.25
CA SER A 34 -21.78 19.79 -13.00
C SER A 34 -21.79 21.17 -12.37
N GLN A 35 -21.27 21.32 -11.15
CA GLN A 35 -21.33 22.59 -10.39
C GLN A 35 -19.98 23.30 -10.17
N ALA A 36 -18.83 22.73 -10.59
CA ALA A 36 -17.56 23.21 -10.09
C ALA A 36 -16.34 23.13 -11.05
N MET A 37 -16.50 22.86 -12.34
CA MET A 37 -15.34 22.86 -13.26
C MET A 37 -15.40 24.04 -14.22
N PRO A 38 -14.28 24.76 -14.45
CA PRO A 38 -14.13 25.60 -15.62
C PRO A 38 -14.38 24.78 -16.88
N MET A 39 -15.05 25.34 -17.86
CA MET A 39 -15.46 24.65 -19.11
C MET A 39 -14.25 24.22 -19.99
N VAL A 40 -13.02 24.39 -19.54
CA VAL A 40 -11.78 24.25 -20.31
C VAL A 40 -10.88 23.09 -19.82
N ALA A 41 -11.12 22.53 -18.62
CA ALA A 41 -10.28 21.45 -18.12
C ALA A 41 -10.63 20.11 -18.77
N GLU A 42 -9.69 19.54 -19.52
CA GLU A 42 -9.78 18.16 -19.99
C GLU A 42 -9.55 17.20 -18.81
N VAL A 43 -10.57 16.39 -18.49
CA VAL A 43 -10.46 15.36 -17.46
C VAL A 43 -9.73 14.16 -18.02
N GLU A 44 -8.53 13.89 -17.53
CA GLU A 44 -7.73 12.74 -17.95
C GLU A 44 -8.27 11.45 -17.33
N GLN A 45 -8.68 11.51 -16.04
CA GLN A 45 -9.19 10.35 -15.31
C GLN A 45 -10.18 10.77 -14.22
N SER A 46 -11.31 10.04 -14.09
CA SER A 46 -12.24 10.14 -12.96
C SER A 46 -12.16 8.89 -12.10
N PHE A 47 -12.22 9.01 -10.78
CA PHE A 47 -12.11 7.90 -9.82
C PHE A 47 -13.47 7.62 -9.17
N GLN A 48 -13.77 6.33 -8.91
CA GLN A 48 -15.01 5.90 -8.24
C GLN A 48 -14.79 5.55 -6.76
N LEU A 49 -13.66 4.95 -6.43
CA LEU A 49 -13.29 4.63 -5.05
C LEU A 49 -12.90 5.90 -4.27
N PHE A 50 -12.45 6.88 -4.99
CA PHE A 50 -11.97 8.17 -4.50
C PHE A 50 -12.79 9.28 -5.17
N PRO A 51 -13.48 10.18 -4.43
CA PRO A 51 -14.32 11.23 -5.01
C PRO A 51 -13.47 12.33 -5.63
N GLY A 52 -12.79 12.02 -6.74
CA GLY A 52 -11.85 12.92 -7.39
C GLY A 52 -11.59 12.67 -8.86
N GLU A 53 -10.81 13.55 -9.43
CA GLU A 53 -10.46 13.58 -10.85
C GLU A 53 -9.01 14.02 -11.05
N ALA A 54 -8.31 13.44 -12.06
CA ALA A 54 -7.04 13.93 -12.56
C ALA A 54 -7.29 14.86 -13.76
N VAL A 55 -6.69 16.03 -13.75
CA VAL A 55 -6.83 17.06 -14.79
C VAL A 55 -5.49 17.78 -15.02
N LYS A 56 -5.36 18.39 -16.20
CA LYS A 56 -4.27 19.35 -16.49
C LYS A 56 -4.85 20.75 -16.56
N ILE A 57 -4.42 21.61 -15.65
CA ILE A 57 -4.92 22.98 -15.53
C ILE A 57 -3.77 23.94 -15.18
N THR A 58 -3.96 25.21 -15.51
CA THR A 58 -2.98 26.27 -15.22
C THR A 58 -2.94 26.63 -13.73
N ALA A 59 -1.88 27.32 -13.31
CA ALA A 59 -1.76 27.83 -11.94
C ALA A 59 -2.93 28.75 -11.54
N ALA A 60 -3.43 29.56 -12.48
CA ALA A 60 -4.59 30.44 -12.24
C ALA A 60 -5.88 29.63 -12.00
N GLU A 61 -6.11 28.56 -12.77
CA GLU A 61 -7.27 27.68 -12.60
C GLU A 61 -7.20 26.87 -11.30
N ILE A 62 -5.99 26.44 -10.87
CA ILE A 62 -5.78 25.80 -9.56
C ILE A 62 -6.21 26.76 -8.44
N ASP A 63 -5.80 28.03 -8.52
CA ASP A 63 -6.11 29.04 -7.52
C ASP A 63 -7.63 29.35 -7.50
N GLU A 64 -8.27 29.42 -8.65
CA GLU A 64 -9.73 29.59 -8.77
C GLU A 64 -10.49 28.37 -8.18
N LEU A 65 -10.12 27.15 -8.55
CA LEU A 65 -10.73 25.92 -8.04
C LEU A 65 -10.56 25.79 -6.53
N SER A 66 -9.43 26.22 -5.98
CA SER A 66 -9.16 26.13 -4.54
C SER A 66 -10.16 26.92 -3.69
N ARG A 67 -10.81 27.94 -4.26
CA ARG A 67 -11.81 28.79 -3.60
C ARG A 67 -13.22 28.24 -3.68
N GLN A 68 -13.47 27.21 -4.49
CA GLN A 68 -14.81 26.64 -4.67
C GLN A 68 -15.20 25.77 -3.48
N GLU A 69 -16.43 25.86 -3.04
CA GLU A 69 -16.94 25.19 -1.83
C GLU A 69 -16.94 23.65 -1.95
N GLY A 70 -17.14 23.13 -3.17
CA GLY A 70 -17.19 21.67 -3.45
C GLY A 70 -15.83 21.00 -3.51
N ILE A 71 -14.71 21.72 -3.50
CA ILE A 71 -13.36 21.18 -3.56
C ILE A 71 -12.81 21.04 -2.14
N GLU A 72 -12.27 19.86 -1.84
CA GLU A 72 -11.67 19.54 -0.54
C GLU A 72 -10.16 19.74 -0.56
N GLU A 73 -9.47 19.13 -1.51
CA GLU A 73 -8.02 19.18 -1.68
C GLU A 73 -7.62 19.15 -3.16
N ILE A 74 -6.49 19.74 -3.47
CA ILE A 74 -5.86 19.71 -4.80
C ILE A 74 -4.40 19.30 -4.60
N TRP A 75 -3.97 18.19 -5.20
CA TRP A 75 -2.61 17.69 -5.15
C TRP A 75 -1.93 17.74 -6.52
N PRO A 76 -0.62 17.87 -6.59
CA PRO A 76 0.10 17.66 -7.84
C PRO A 76 0.00 16.18 -8.27
N ASP A 77 -0.22 15.92 -9.55
CA ASP A 77 -0.08 14.59 -10.13
C ASP A 77 1.40 14.35 -10.45
N LEU A 78 2.09 13.76 -9.48
CA LEU A 78 3.54 13.61 -9.52
C LEU A 78 3.95 12.39 -10.37
N PRO A 79 5.10 12.44 -11.08
CA PRO A 79 5.64 11.29 -11.78
C PRO A 79 6.08 10.22 -10.78
N VAL A 80 5.75 8.96 -11.07
CA VAL A 80 6.19 7.77 -10.33
C VAL A 80 7.19 6.96 -11.17
N ARG A 81 8.13 6.24 -10.52
CA ARG A 81 9.20 5.47 -11.16
C ARG A 81 9.42 4.12 -10.49
N THR A 82 10.04 3.15 -11.18
CA THR A 82 10.30 1.78 -10.74
C THR A 82 11.64 1.58 -10.02
N TRP A 83 11.74 0.50 -9.25
CA TRP A 83 12.90 0.07 -8.45
C TRP A 83 12.97 -1.47 -8.35
N LEU A 84 14.13 -2.16 -8.12
CA LEU A 84 14.36 -3.59 -8.45
C LEU A 84 15.03 -4.51 -7.38
N ASP A 85 14.63 -5.82 -7.14
CA ASP A 85 15.35 -7.06 -6.75
C ASP A 85 14.82 -8.35 -6.03
N THR A 86 15.55 -9.52 -5.71
CA THR A 86 15.35 -10.96 -5.46
C THR A 86 15.26 -11.61 -4.08
N SER A 87 14.60 -12.75 -3.72
CA SER A 87 14.88 -14.04 -2.98
C SER A 87 13.77 -14.62 -2.05
N VAL A 88 13.26 -15.81 -2.34
CA VAL A 88 12.12 -16.47 -1.64
C VAL A 88 12.49 -17.43 -0.48
N PRO A 89 13.60 -18.20 -0.50
CA PRO A 89 13.90 -19.16 0.58
C PRO A 89 14.23 -18.53 1.94
N VAL A 90 14.82 -17.32 1.94
CA VAL A 90 15.24 -16.61 3.17
C VAL A 90 14.07 -16.27 4.10
N ILE A 91 12.86 -16.14 3.54
CA ILE A 91 11.63 -15.84 4.30
C ILE A 91 10.83 -17.07 4.72
N ALA A 92 11.39 -18.27 4.61
CA ALA A 92 10.77 -19.53 4.99
C ALA A 92 9.45 -19.89 4.25
N ALA A 93 9.16 -19.32 3.07
CA ALA A 93 7.98 -19.63 2.28
C ALA A 93 7.88 -21.15 1.91
N PRO A 94 8.98 -21.88 1.59
CA PRO A 94 8.90 -23.32 1.34
C PRO A 94 8.36 -24.13 2.51
N LYS A 95 8.44 -23.66 3.77
CA LYS A 95 7.81 -24.33 4.92
C LYS A 95 6.29 -24.25 4.85
N VAL A 96 5.74 -23.15 4.36
CA VAL A 96 4.30 -22.98 4.15
C VAL A 96 3.83 -23.84 2.97
N TRP A 97 4.62 -23.94 1.91
CA TRP A 97 4.31 -24.83 0.77
C TRP A 97 4.24 -26.32 1.17
N ALA A 98 5.08 -26.73 2.12
CA ALA A 98 5.05 -28.10 2.64
C ALA A 98 3.72 -28.46 3.36
N LEU A 99 2.94 -27.45 3.76
CA LEU A 99 1.59 -27.61 4.30
C LEU A 99 0.50 -27.62 3.21
N GLY A 100 0.87 -27.54 1.92
CA GLY A 100 -0.07 -27.45 0.81
C GLY A 100 -0.55 -26.02 0.48
N VAL A 101 -0.04 -25.00 1.18
CA VAL A 101 -0.47 -23.61 1.04
C VAL A 101 0.48 -22.87 0.11
N LYS A 102 -0.02 -22.42 -1.05
CA LYS A 102 0.75 -21.79 -2.13
C LYS A 102 0.08 -20.58 -2.76
N GLY A 103 -0.96 -20.03 -2.13
CA GLY A 103 -1.73 -18.88 -2.60
C GLY A 103 -2.90 -19.22 -3.52
N ALA A 104 -3.30 -20.49 -3.61
CA ALA A 104 -4.41 -20.92 -4.47
C ALA A 104 -5.70 -20.15 -4.17
N GLY A 105 -6.39 -19.69 -5.23
CA GLY A 105 -7.64 -18.93 -5.13
C GLY A 105 -7.49 -17.47 -4.73
N ILE A 106 -6.30 -17.01 -4.38
CA ILE A 106 -6.06 -15.61 -3.98
C ILE A 106 -5.72 -14.75 -5.18
N LYS A 107 -6.45 -13.62 -5.31
CA LYS A 107 -6.28 -12.63 -6.36
C LYS A 107 -5.27 -11.55 -5.93
N VAL A 108 -4.19 -11.42 -6.68
CA VAL A 108 -3.16 -10.40 -6.44
C VAL A 108 -3.05 -9.47 -7.64
N ALA A 109 -3.22 -8.19 -7.43
CA ALA A 109 -2.92 -7.18 -8.46
C ALA A 109 -1.45 -6.75 -8.38
N VAL A 110 -0.80 -6.68 -9.54
CA VAL A 110 0.50 -6.03 -9.74
C VAL A 110 0.25 -4.77 -10.56
N VAL A 111 0.45 -3.62 -9.95
CA VAL A 111 0.26 -2.30 -10.58
C VAL A 111 1.65 -1.75 -10.90
N ASP A 112 2.07 -1.88 -12.19
CA ASP A 112 3.48 -1.73 -12.57
C ASP A 112 3.66 -1.41 -14.07
N THR A 113 4.77 -1.86 -14.69
CA THR A 113 5.10 -1.66 -16.13
C THR A 113 4.40 -2.63 -17.09
N GLY A 114 3.55 -3.53 -16.58
CA GLY A 114 2.89 -4.58 -17.36
C GLY A 114 3.40 -5.97 -17.03
N ILE A 115 3.16 -6.94 -17.93
CA ILE A 115 3.60 -8.32 -17.77
C ILE A 115 3.91 -8.96 -19.13
N ASP A 116 4.97 -9.75 -19.20
CA ASP A 116 5.18 -10.68 -20.33
C ASP A 116 4.31 -11.93 -20.12
N SER A 117 3.12 -11.91 -20.72
CA SER A 117 2.16 -13.01 -20.63
C SER A 117 2.63 -14.30 -21.32
N THR A 118 3.70 -14.24 -22.11
CA THR A 118 4.26 -15.41 -22.82
C THR A 118 5.29 -16.16 -21.97
N HIS A 119 5.74 -15.58 -20.84
CA HIS A 119 6.70 -16.25 -19.98
C HIS A 119 6.09 -17.50 -19.33
N PRO A 120 6.73 -18.69 -19.44
CA PRO A 120 6.17 -19.96 -18.98
C PRO A 120 5.78 -20.01 -17.50
N ASP A 121 6.42 -19.18 -16.65
CA ASP A 121 6.16 -19.13 -15.23
C ASP A 121 4.76 -18.59 -14.88
N PHE A 122 4.07 -17.97 -15.82
CA PHE A 122 2.74 -17.41 -15.61
C PHE A 122 1.61 -18.19 -16.28
N ALA A 123 1.93 -19.34 -16.91
CA ALA A 123 0.95 -20.12 -17.66
C ALA A 123 -0.32 -20.42 -16.81
N GLY A 124 -1.49 -19.99 -17.31
CA GLY A 124 -2.79 -20.21 -16.67
C GLY A 124 -3.07 -19.40 -15.40
N ARG A 125 -2.24 -18.39 -15.06
CA ARG A 125 -2.43 -17.60 -13.82
C ARG A 125 -2.64 -16.11 -14.00
N ILE A 126 -2.41 -15.57 -15.20
CA ILE A 126 -2.80 -14.19 -15.54
C ILE A 126 -4.29 -14.21 -15.91
N MET A 127 -5.12 -13.63 -15.03
CA MET A 127 -6.57 -13.64 -15.19
C MET A 127 -7.08 -12.43 -15.98
N ALA A 128 -6.47 -11.25 -15.76
CA ALA A 128 -6.78 -10.03 -16.51
C ALA A 128 -5.59 -9.10 -16.55
N THR A 129 -5.52 -8.31 -17.63
CA THR A 129 -4.55 -7.22 -17.78
C THR A 129 -5.24 -5.98 -18.30
N LYS A 130 -4.79 -4.80 -17.89
CA LYS A 130 -5.26 -3.49 -18.40
C LYS A 130 -4.10 -2.52 -18.47
N SER A 131 -4.02 -1.73 -19.53
CA SER A 131 -3.04 -0.66 -19.66
C SER A 131 -3.71 0.70 -19.49
N PHE A 132 -3.02 1.61 -18.81
CA PHE A 132 -3.41 3.00 -18.57
C PHE A 132 -2.44 3.99 -19.21
N VAL A 133 -1.42 3.49 -19.93
CA VAL A 133 -0.34 4.31 -20.53
C VAL A 133 -0.06 3.97 -21.99
N SER A 134 -0.64 2.88 -22.52
CA SER A 134 -0.47 2.41 -23.88
C SER A 134 -1.63 1.50 -24.31
N ASP A 135 -1.66 1.06 -25.56
CA ASP A 135 -2.70 0.14 -26.09
C ASP A 135 -2.50 -1.31 -25.62
N SER A 136 -1.38 -1.65 -25.02
CA SER A 136 -1.04 -3.01 -24.59
C SER A 136 -0.52 -3.03 -23.16
N ALA A 137 -0.91 -4.05 -22.39
CA ALA A 137 -0.37 -4.33 -21.07
C ALA A 137 0.91 -5.20 -21.11
N GLN A 138 1.45 -5.48 -22.31
CA GLN A 138 2.74 -6.15 -22.47
C GLN A 138 3.83 -5.33 -21.78
N ASP A 139 4.70 -6.00 -21.06
CA ASP A 139 5.83 -5.37 -20.37
C ASP A 139 6.96 -5.06 -21.35
N ASP A 140 7.20 -3.79 -21.58
CA ASP A 140 8.24 -3.23 -22.43
C ASP A 140 9.43 -2.65 -21.63
N ASN A 141 9.39 -2.79 -20.29
CA ASN A 141 10.44 -2.40 -19.36
C ASN A 141 11.12 -3.63 -18.73
N GLY A 142 10.32 -4.59 -18.24
CA GLY A 142 10.74 -5.82 -17.55
C GLY A 142 10.47 -5.82 -16.06
N HIS A 143 10.17 -4.67 -15.45
CA HIS A 143 10.01 -4.56 -14.02
C HIS A 143 8.75 -5.26 -13.51
N GLY A 144 7.59 -5.02 -14.11
CA GLY A 144 6.33 -5.64 -13.69
C GLY A 144 6.35 -7.17 -13.83
N THR A 145 6.98 -7.70 -14.89
CA THR A 145 7.18 -9.14 -15.07
C THR A 145 8.04 -9.74 -13.96
N HIS A 146 9.12 -9.06 -13.60
CA HIS A 146 10.00 -9.47 -12.52
C HIS A 146 9.25 -9.46 -11.17
N VAL A 147 8.56 -8.38 -10.85
CA VAL A 147 7.73 -8.24 -9.64
C VAL A 147 6.64 -9.31 -9.58
N ALA A 148 5.88 -9.52 -10.65
CA ALA A 148 4.85 -10.56 -10.72
C ALA A 148 5.43 -11.95 -10.51
N SER A 149 6.65 -12.22 -11.00
CA SER A 149 7.35 -13.49 -10.78
C SER A 149 7.72 -13.72 -9.32
N ILE A 150 8.14 -12.69 -8.59
CA ILE A 150 8.41 -12.81 -7.15
C ILE A 150 7.12 -13.10 -6.38
N VAL A 151 5.99 -12.46 -6.73
CA VAL A 151 4.69 -12.79 -6.13
C VAL A 151 4.32 -14.23 -6.40
N ALA A 152 4.27 -14.64 -7.70
CA ALA A 152 3.58 -15.83 -8.10
C ALA A 152 4.22 -16.60 -9.29
N GLY A 153 5.50 -16.42 -9.62
CA GLY A 153 6.20 -17.21 -10.61
C GLY A 153 6.20 -18.72 -10.25
N SER A 154 5.83 -19.60 -11.20
CA SER A 154 5.85 -21.05 -10.95
C SER A 154 7.25 -21.67 -11.00
N GLY A 155 8.23 -20.92 -11.55
CA GLY A 155 9.57 -21.45 -11.83
C GLY A 155 9.60 -22.50 -12.95
N ALA A 156 8.54 -22.61 -13.76
CA ALA A 156 8.43 -23.65 -14.79
C ALA A 156 9.61 -23.61 -15.78
N LYS A 157 10.04 -22.43 -16.19
CA LYS A 157 11.17 -22.26 -17.12
C LYS A 157 12.53 -22.60 -16.50
N SER A 158 12.63 -22.57 -15.17
CA SER A 158 13.84 -22.88 -14.40
C SER A 158 13.83 -24.25 -13.74
N ASN A 159 12.90 -25.14 -14.13
CA ASN A 159 12.69 -26.45 -13.49
C ASN A 159 12.48 -26.33 -11.96
N GLY A 160 11.73 -25.34 -11.51
CA GLY A 160 11.40 -25.13 -10.11
C GLY A 160 12.47 -24.43 -9.27
N LYS A 161 13.52 -23.85 -9.91
CA LYS A 161 14.59 -23.16 -9.17
C LYS A 161 14.16 -21.76 -8.72
N TYR A 162 13.50 -20.97 -9.58
CA TYR A 162 13.10 -19.60 -9.30
C TYR A 162 11.58 -19.51 -9.15
N VAL A 163 11.10 -19.96 -8.00
CA VAL A 163 9.66 -20.00 -7.67
C VAL A 163 9.29 -18.78 -6.84
N GLY A 164 8.18 -18.11 -7.18
CA GLY A 164 7.63 -16.99 -6.41
C GLY A 164 7.05 -17.42 -5.06
N VAL A 165 6.75 -16.47 -4.19
CA VAL A 165 6.31 -16.72 -2.80
C VAL A 165 4.97 -17.47 -2.74
N ALA A 166 4.01 -17.09 -3.61
CA ALA A 166 2.67 -17.68 -3.69
C ALA A 166 2.42 -18.22 -5.11
N PRO A 167 3.08 -19.33 -5.51
CA PRO A 167 3.15 -19.78 -6.91
C PRO A 167 1.81 -20.24 -7.51
N GLU A 168 0.75 -20.35 -6.73
CA GLU A 168 -0.60 -20.72 -7.19
C GLU A 168 -1.60 -19.53 -7.12
N ALA A 169 -1.14 -18.32 -6.73
CA ALA A 169 -1.99 -17.14 -6.74
C ALA A 169 -2.35 -16.69 -8.16
N SER A 170 -3.52 -16.08 -8.30
CA SER A 170 -4.01 -15.51 -9.56
C SER A 170 -3.55 -14.07 -9.72
N LEU A 171 -2.99 -13.73 -10.88
CA LEU A 171 -2.42 -12.42 -11.19
C LEU A 171 -3.38 -11.56 -12.00
N TYR A 172 -3.51 -10.31 -11.59
CA TYR A 172 -4.20 -9.23 -12.27
C TYR A 172 -3.20 -8.09 -12.48
N VAL A 173 -2.95 -7.65 -13.72
CA VAL A 173 -1.85 -6.72 -13.97
C VAL A 173 -2.36 -5.43 -14.60
N ALA A 174 -2.11 -4.33 -13.89
CA ALA A 174 -2.37 -2.97 -14.37
C ALA A 174 -1.04 -2.34 -14.84
N LYS A 175 -0.90 -2.10 -16.15
CA LYS A 175 0.24 -1.35 -16.67
C LYS A 175 -0.04 0.14 -16.50
N VAL A 176 0.63 0.76 -15.54
CA VAL A 176 0.53 2.18 -15.19
C VAL A 176 1.83 2.95 -15.45
N LEU A 177 2.89 2.22 -15.78
CA LEU A 177 4.22 2.74 -16.06
C LEU A 177 4.64 2.40 -17.49
N ARG A 178 5.34 3.33 -18.14
CA ARG A 178 5.86 3.22 -19.52
C ARG A 178 7.13 2.38 -19.56
N ALA A 179 7.68 2.22 -20.78
CA ALA A 179 8.91 1.49 -21.03
C ALA A 179 10.15 2.08 -20.31
N ASP A 180 10.15 3.38 -20.02
CA ASP A 180 11.20 4.05 -19.23
C ASP A 180 11.00 3.93 -17.72
N GLY A 181 9.94 3.23 -17.27
CA GLY A 181 9.57 3.08 -15.87
C GLY A 181 8.87 4.32 -15.28
N SER A 182 8.47 5.30 -16.08
CA SER A 182 7.77 6.49 -15.62
C SER A 182 6.25 6.38 -15.80
N GLY A 183 5.50 7.05 -14.93
CA GLY A 183 4.05 7.18 -15.00
C GLY A 183 3.55 8.40 -14.25
N SER A 184 2.24 8.57 -14.21
CA SER A 184 1.59 9.61 -13.40
C SER A 184 0.95 8.99 -12.16
N MET A 185 0.81 9.79 -11.11
CA MET A 185 0.09 9.39 -9.90
C MET A 185 -1.37 9.02 -10.23
N SER A 186 -2.04 9.78 -11.10
CA SER A 186 -3.40 9.48 -11.57
C SER A 186 -3.51 8.16 -12.31
N GLY A 187 -2.52 7.81 -13.14
CA GLY A 187 -2.46 6.51 -13.81
C GLY A 187 -2.34 5.34 -12.81
N VAL A 188 -1.52 5.51 -11.75
CA VAL A 188 -1.42 4.51 -10.67
C VAL A 188 -2.74 4.38 -9.92
N MET A 189 -3.39 5.50 -9.59
CA MET A 189 -4.70 5.52 -8.94
C MET A 189 -5.76 4.82 -9.78
N ALA A 190 -5.78 5.04 -11.09
CA ALA A 190 -6.69 4.34 -12.00
C ALA A 190 -6.43 2.82 -12.05
N GLY A 191 -5.16 2.40 -11.97
CA GLY A 191 -4.77 0.99 -11.87
C GLY A 191 -5.24 0.34 -10.56
N ILE A 192 -5.14 1.05 -9.44
CA ILE A 192 -5.65 0.62 -8.13
C ILE A 192 -7.18 0.48 -8.19
N GLU A 193 -7.87 1.48 -8.70
CA GLU A 193 -9.33 1.48 -8.83
C GLU A 193 -9.84 0.30 -9.67
N TRP A 194 -9.22 0.06 -10.83
CA TRP A 194 -9.51 -1.11 -11.68
C TRP A 194 -9.32 -2.43 -10.92
N ALA A 195 -8.22 -2.58 -10.19
CA ALA A 195 -7.92 -3.79 -9.43
C ALA A 195 -8.97 -4.05 -8.34
N VAL A 196 -9.40 -3.00 -7.65
CA VAL A 196 -10.39 -3.06 -6.57
C VAL A 196 -11.80 -3.27 -7.10
N LEU A 197 -12.28 -2.37 -7.97
CA LEU A 197 -13.69 -2.30 -8.35
C LEU A 197 -14.08 -3.26 -9.48
N GLU A 198 -13.19 -3.44 -10.48
CA GLU A 198 -13.49 -4.31 -11.61
C GLU A 198 -13.02 -5.75 -11.37
N GLN A 199 -11.87 -5.95 -10.73
CA GLN A 199 -11.29 -7.29 -10.55
C GLN A 199 -11.55 -7.90 -9.18
N ASN A 200 -11.95 -7.10 -8.19
CA ASN A 200 -12.22 -7.54 -6.83
C ASN A 200 -11.04 -8.34 -6.24
N VAL A 201 -9.84 -7.76 -6.33
CA VAL A 201 -8.62 -8.37 -5.80
C VAL A 201 -8.58 -8.29 -4.28
N LYS A 202 -7.79 -9.17 -3.65
CA LYS A 202 -7.57 -9.17 -2.20
C LYS A 202 -6.25 -8.48 -1.79
N ILE A 203 -5.31 -8.41 -2.72
CA ILE A 203 -3.96 -7.86 -2.48
C ILE A 203 -3.57 -6.99 -3.66
N ILE A 204 -2.96 -5.85 -3.37
CA ILE A 204 -2.32 -4.97 -4.36
C ILE A 204 -0.83 -4.84 -4.01
N ASN A 205 0.01 -5.08 -5.02
CA ASN A 205 1.44 -4.82 -4.98
C ASN A 205 1.76 -3.53 -5.72
N LEU A 206 2.38 -2.56 -5.03
CA LEU A 206 2.89 -1.30 -5.58
C LEU A 206 4.41 -1.25 -5.41
N SER A 207 5.13 -1.79 -6.40
CA SER A 207 6.59 -1.74 -6.43
C SER A 207 7.09 -0.45 -7.10
N LEU A 208 6.52 0.68 -6.72
CA LEU A 208 6.74 2.00 -7.31
C LEU A 208 6.61 3.10 -6.26
N GLY A 209 7.03 4.31 -6.57
CA GLY A 209 6.83 5.45 -5.71
C GLY A 209 7.51 6.72 -6.21
N GLY A 210 7.15 7.84 -5.60
CA GLY A 210 7.82 9.12 -5.74
C GLY A 210 9.05 9.23 -4.85
N VAL A 211 9.94 10.16 -5.17
CA VAL A 211 11.12 10.48 -4.35
C VAL A 211 10.80 11.61 -3.35
N GLY A 212 11.47 11.59 -2.21
CA GLY A 212 11.35 12.60 -1.17
C GLY A 212 10.48 12.17 0.01
N SER A 213 10.61 12.90 1.11
CA SER A 213 9.86 12.62 2.34
C SER A 213 8.40 13.02 2.18
N CYS A 214 7.48 12.21 2.69
CA CYS A 214 6.04 12.46 2.67
C CYS A 214 5.39 12.14 4.01
N ASP A 215 4.16 12.63 4.22
CA ASP A 215 3.37 12.45 5.44
C ASP A 215 2.10 11.59 5.24
N GLY A 216 1.89 11.09 4.02
CA GLY A 216 0.74 10.25 3.68
C GLY A 216 -0.54 11.03 3.43
N THR A 217 -0.45 12.34 3.18
CA THR A 217 -1.61 13.20 2.85
C THR A 217 -1.76 13.50 1.36
N ASP A 218 -0.85 13.01 0.53
CA ASP A 218 -0.96 13.10 -0.92
C ASP A 218 -2.05 12.17 -1.47
N ALA A 219 -2.51 12.45 -2.69
CA ALA A 219 -3.65 11.75 -3.30
C ALA A 219 -3.45 10.25 -3.42
N LEU A 220 -2.24 9.80 -3.80
CA LEU A 220 -1.97 8.37 -3.97
C LEU A 220 -1.91 7.64 -2.64
N SER A 221 -1.29 8.25 -1.62
CA SER A 221 -1.27 7.70 -0.25
C SER A 221 -2.68 7.57 0.32
N VAL A 222 -3.51 8.61 0.14
CA VAL A 222 -4.93 8.58 0.57
C VAL A 222 -5.70 7.49 -0.18
N MET A 223 -5.52 7.35 -1.49
CA MET A 223 -6.15 6.30 -2.29
C MET A 223 -5.78 4.89 -1.80
N CYS A 224 -4.51 4.68 -1.43
CA CYS A 224 -4.07 3.41 -0.86
C CYS A 224 -4.73 3.13 0.49
N ASP A 225 -4.84 4.13 1.37
CA ASP A 225 -5.52 3.99 2.66
C ASP A 225 -7.04 3.76 2.50
N GLU A 226 -7.68 4.36 1.49
CA GLU A 226 -9.07 4.10 1.14
C GLU A 226 -9.29 2.69 0.57
N ALA A 227 -8.37 2.17 -0.24
CA ALA A 227 -8.42 0.77 -0.69
C ALA A 227 -8.38 -0.22 0.50
N VAL A 228 -7.59 0.09 1.53
CA VAL A 228 -7.55 -0.70 2.77
C VAL A 228 -8.88 -0.59 3.55
N THR A 229 -9.37 0.62 3.78
CA THR A 229 -10.51 0.86 4.69
C THR A 229 -11.86 0.56 4.07
N GLN A 230 -12.06 0.92 2.81
CA GLN A 230 -13.35 0.79 2.14
C GLN A 230 -13.53 -0.53 1.42
N ALA A 231 -12.46 -1.07 0.83
CA ALA A 231 -12.50 -2.31 0.08
C ALA A 231 -11.89 -3.52 0.80
N GLY A 232 -11.24 -3.32 1.95
CA GLY A 232 -10.61 -4.39 2.72
C GLY A 232 -9.43 -5.05 2.02
N VAL A 233 -8.77 -4.34 1.09
CA VAL A 233 -7.67 -4.85 0.28
C VAL A 233 -6.34 -4.65 1.01
N VAL A 234 -5.50 -5.68 1.05
CA VAL A 234 -4.12 -5.57 1.55
C VAL A 234 -3.28 -4.84 0.51
N VAL A 235 -2.69 -3.71 0.87
CA VAL A 235 -1.83 -2.92 -0.03
C VAL A 235 -0.39 -2.99 0.46
N CYS A 236 0.51 -3.59 -0.34
CA CYS A 236 1.94 -3.65 -0.09
C CYS A 236 2.66 -2.63 -0.96
N VAL A 237 3.51 -1.80 -0.38
CA VAL A 237 4.15 -0.66 -1.05
C VAL A 237 5.65 -0.64 -0.78
N ALA A 238 6.45 -0.36 -1.80
CA ALA A 238 7.89 -0.15 -1.67
C ALA A 238 8.20 1.12 -0.86
N ALA A 239 9.17 1.04 0.06
CA ALA A 239 9.61 2.19 0.85
C ALA A 239 10.35 3.24 -0.01
N GLY A 240 10.97 2.82 -1.11
CA GLY A 240 11.83 3.63 -1.99
C GLY A 240 13.31 3.26 -1.87
N ASN A 241 14.13 3.80 -2.79
CA ASN A 241 15.56 3.45 -2.89
C ASN A 241 16.47 4.69 -2.79
N THR A 242 16.11 5.64 -1.95
CA THR A 242 16.86 6.88 -1.71
C THR A 242 17.58 6.92 -0.35
N GLY A 243 17.74 5.74 0.29
CA GLY A 243 18.59 5.58 1.50
C GLY A 243 20.08 5.82 1.19
N PRO A 244 20.92 5.78 2.23
CA PRO A 244 20.65 5.35 3.61
C PRO A 244 20.17 6.47 4.55
N GLU A 245 19.98 7.67 4.05
CA GLU A 245 19.61 8.82 4.88
C GLU A 245 18.18 8.66 5.44
N GLU A 246 17.95 9.28 6.62
CA GLU A 246 16.64 9.36 7.23
C GLU A 246 15.64 10.19 6.39
N ARG A 247 14.33 10.00 6.61
CA ARG A 247 13.25 10.75 5.96
C ARG A 247 13.23 10.62 4.43
N THR A 248 13.57 9.42 3.94
CA THR A 248 13.65 9.12 2.50
C THR A 248 12.50 8.24 2.00
N VAL A 249 11.55 7.85 2.87
CA VAL A 249 10.35 7.10 2.46
C VAL A 249 9.41 8.04 1.69
N GLY A 250 9.18 7.70 0.42
CA GLY A 250 8.35 8.47 -0.50
C GLY A 250 6.90 7.98 -0.58
N SER A 251 6.04 8.76 -1.28
CA SER A 251 4.65 8.37 -1.58
C SER A 251 4.62 7.21 -2.60
N PRO A 252 3.71 6.20 -2.45
CA PRO A 252 2.75 6.02 -1.37
C PRO A 252 3.28 5.20 -0.17
N GLY A 253 4.59 4.96 -0.05
CA GLY A 253 5.22 4.24 1.06
C GLY A 253 4.96 4.89 2.43
N CYS A 254 4.67 6.19 2.48
CA CYS A 254 4.30 6.91 3.71
C CYS A 254 2.81 6.82 4.07
N ALA A 255 1.97 6.16 3.28
CA ALA A 255 0.56 5.94 3.61
C ALA A 255 0.42 5.21 4.97
N ARG A 256 -0.70 5.44 5.67
CA ARG A 256 -0.83 5.04 7.08
C ARG A 256 -1.15 3.56 7.25
N LEU A 257 -2.01 3.04 6.39
CA LEU A 257 -2.62 1.71 6.56
C LEU A 257 -1.93 0.63 5.72
N VAL A 258 -1.18 0.99 4.70
CA VAL A 258 -0.45 0.06 3.83
C VAL A 258 0.68 -0.66 4.57
N ILE A 259 1.12 -1.79 4.03
CA ILE A 259 2.35 -2.47 4.46
C ILE A 259 3.51 -1.88 3.64
N THR A 260 4.31 -1.03 4.26
CA THR A 260 5.48 -0.42 3.63
C THR A 260 6.70 -1.30 3.82
N VAL A 261 7.34 -1.66 2.71
CA VAL A 261 8.37 -2.70 2.67
C VAL A 261 9.72 -2.11 2.32
N GLY A 262 10.69 -2.24 3.23
CA GLY A 262 12.10 -1.94 3.00
C GLY A 262 12.86 -3.17 2.49
N ALA A 263 14.11 -2.96 2.07
CA ALA A 263 14.96 -4.00 1.49
C ALA A 263 16.14 -4.38 2.38
N MET A 264 16.45 -5.68 2.43
CA MET A 264 17.65 -6.24 3.05
C MET A 264 18.36 -7.23 2.11
N ASP A 265 19.60 -7.58 2.39
CA ASP A 265 20.32 -8.67 1.73
C ASP A 265 20.03 -10.04 2.40
N ASP A 266 20.53 -11.12 1.82
CA ASP A 266 20.34 -12.49 2.31
C ASP A 266 20.98 -12.74 3.69
N SER A 267 21.89 -11.87 4.15
CA SER A 267 22.48 -11.94 5.48
C SER A 267 21.68 -11.17 6.55
N GLY A 268 20.58 -10.53 6.17
CA GLY A 268 19.75 -9.71 7.04
C GLY A 268 20.25 -8.29 7.23
N ARG A 269 21.21 -7.81 6.46
CA ARG A 269 21.66 -6.42 6.52
C ARG A 269 20.75 -5.54 5.67
N ILE A 270 20.33 -4.41 6.24
CA ILE A 270 19.52 -3.43 5.49
C ILE A 270 20.31 -2.93 4.29
N ALA A 271 19.70 -2.98 3.11
CA ALA A 271 20.32 -2.48 1.89
C ALA A 271 20.57 -0.97 2.00
N SER A 272 21.76 -0.52 1.58
CA SER A 272 22.13 0.90 1.70
C SER A 272 21.21 1.83 0.92
N PHE A 273 20.60 1.36 -0.16
CA PHE A 273 19.63 2.12 -0.94
C PHE A 273 18.23 2.13 -0.31
N SER A 274 17.89 1.20 0.61
CA SER A 274 16.54 1.14 1.19
C SER A 274 16.18 2.44 1.89
N SER A 275 15.08 3.07 1.46
CA SER A 275 14.58 4.28 2.11
C SER A 275 14.23 4.04 3.56
N ARG A 276 14.49 5.05 4.41
CA ARG A 276 14.35 4.99 5.86
C ARG A 276 13.42 6.07 6.38
N GLY A 277 12.76 5.74 7.47
CA GLY A 277 11.95 6.69 8.22
C GLY A 277 12.79 7.73 9.00
N PRO A 278 12.11 8.50 9.87
CA PRO A 278 10.67 8.58 9.97
C PRO A 278 10.02 9.27 8.76
N THR A 279 8.72 9.12 8.59
CA THR A 279 7.93 9.95 7.64
C THR A 279 8.01 11.43 8.01
N ALA A 280 7.54 12.33 7.14
CA ALA A 280 7.56 13.77 7.42
C ALA A 280 6.77 14.15 8.69
N ASP A 281 5.71 13.40 9.01
CA ASP A 281 4.90 13.55 10.23
C ASP A 281 5.38 12.68 11.42
N GLY A 282 6.58 12.07 11.33
CA GLY A 282 7.27 11.42 12.43
C GLY A 282 6.92 9.95 12.69
N ARG A 283 6.13 9.30 11.83
CA ARG A 283 5.82 7.86 11.96
C ARG A 283 6.99 6.99 11.53
N VAL A 284 7.16 5.86 12.23
CA VAL A 284 8.11 4.82 11.84
C VAL A 284 7.66 4.19 10.51
N LYS A 285 8.56 4.16 9.54
CA LYS A 285 8.50 3.45 8.24
C LYS A 285 9.93 3.06 7.85
N PRO A 286 10.14 1.95 7.10
CA PRO A 286 9.14 0.99 6.65
C PRO A 286 8.45 0.26 7.80
N ASP A 287 7.36 -0.48 7.52
CA ASP A 287 6.72 -1.33 8.54
C ASP A 287 7.52 -2.63 8.77
N ILE A 288 8.15 -3.15 7.70
CA ILE A 288 8.83 -4.44 7.68
C ILE A 288 9.87 -4.45 6.55
N VAL A 289 10.87 -5.33 6.61
CA VAL A 289 11.82 -5.53 5.50
C VAL A 289 11.77 -6.95 4.96
N PHE A 290 12.04 -7.08 3.66
CA PHE A 290 12.16 -8.34 2.96
C PHE A 290 13.44 -8.37 2.10
N PRO A 291 13.86 -9.54 1.59
CA PRO A 291 14.98 -9.62 0.66
C PRO A 291 14.77 -8.73 -0.56
N GLY A 292 15.73 -7.88 -0.84
CA GLY A 292 15.70 -6.89 -1.91
C GLY A 292 17.08 -6.67 -2.57
N VAL A 293 18.02 -7.63 -2.48
CA VAL A 293 19.36 -7.53 -3.07
C VAL A 293 19.67 -8.80 -3.87
N ASN A 294 20.03 -8.67 -5.16
CA ASN A 294 20.30 -9.75 -6.08
C ASN A 294 19.16 -10.74 -6.32
N ILE A 295 17.92 -10.27 -6.43
CA ILE A 295 16.74 -11.08 -6.62
C ILE A 295 16.64 -11.63 -8.03
N VAL A 296 16.56 -12.95 -8.17
CA VAL A 296 16.41 -13.61 -9.45
C VAL A 296 14.94 -13.93 -9.72
N ALA A 297 14.39 -13.34 -10.78
CA ALA A 297 13.01 -13.57 -11.19
C ALA A 297 12.86 -13.45 -12.72
N ALA A 298 11.65 -13.67 -13.26
CA ALA A 298 11.39 -13.72 -14.69
C ALA A 298 11.82 -12.44 -15.42
N GLN A 299 12.43 -12.61 -16.57
CA GLN A 299 12.77 -11.56 -17.51
C GLN A 299 11.68 -11.46 -18.58
N ALA A 300 11.13 -10.28 -18.82
CA ALA A 300 10.27 -10.03 -19.96
C ALA A 300 11.09 -10.10 -21.27
N ALA A 301 10.53 -10.73 -22.28
CA ALA A 301 11.18 -10.89 -23.57
C ALA A 301 11.45 -9.52 -24.22
N GLY A 302 12.67 -9.34 -24.75
CA GLY A 302 13.09 -8.10 -25.43
C GLY A 302 13.47 -6.95 -24.49
N THR A 303 13.44 -7.15 -23.16
CA THR A 303 13.85 -6.12 -22.19
C THR A 303 15.29 -6.35 -21.70
N HIS A 304 15.89 -5.27 -21.14
CA HIS A 304 17.30 -5.26 -20.71
C HIS A 304 17.44 -4.89 -19.23
N MET A 305 16.38 -5.00 -18.45
CA MET A 305 16.41 -4.76 -17.01
C MET A 305 17.27 -5.81 -16.29
N GLY A 306 18.09 -5.36 -15.32
CA GLY A 306 18.84 -6.25 -14.44
C GLY A 306 20.00 -6.99 -15.12
N GLN A 307 20.62 -7.92 -14.39
CA GLN A 307 21.72 -8.76 -14.87
C GLN A 307 21.16 -10.15 -15.25
N VAL A 308 21.35 -10.56 -16.50
CA VAL A 308 20.95 -11.90 -16.96
C VAL A 308 21.73 -12.97 -16.18
N VAL A 309 21.02 -13.88 -15.53
CA VAL A 309 21.60 -14.99 -14.75
C VAL A 309 21.26 -16.35 -15.35
N ALA A 310 20.17 -16.46 -16.09
CA ALA A 310 19.74 -17.64 -16.83
C ALA A 310 18.79 -17.22 -17.97
N ALA A 311 18.53 -18.12 -18.91
CA ALA A 311 17.61 -17.85 -20.01
C ALA A 311 16.19 -17.52 -19.50
N GLY A 312 15.78 -16.26 -19.65
CA GLY A 312 14.50 -15.74 -19.17
C GLY A 312 14.47 -15.37 -17.69
N TYR A 313 15.62 -15.20 -17.05
CA TYR A 313 15.74 -14.74 -15.68
C TYR A 313 16.83 -13.70 -15.51
N VAL A 314 16.54 -12.68 -14.76
CA VAL A 314 17.47 -11.60 -14.40
C VAL A 314 17.53 -11.41 -12.90
N ALA A 315 18.68 -10.95 -12.41
CA ALA A 315 18.86 -10.44 -11.06
C ALA A 315 18.78 -8.91 -11.07
N ALA A 316 18.11 -8.39 -10.09
CA ALA A 316 17.91 -6.96 -9.96
C ALA A 316 17.97 -6.46 -8.49
N ASN A 317 18.01 -5.09 -8.10
CA ASN A 317 18.16 -4.45 -6.77
C ASN A 317 17.08 -3.38 -6.46
N GLY A 318 16.39 -3.45 -5.29
CA GLY A 318 15.39 -2.44 -4.88
C GLY A 318 14.38 -2.89 -3.84
N THR A 319 13.74 -1.96 -3.19
CA THR A 319 12.56 -2.21 -2.35
C THR A 319 11.38 -2.75 -3.17
N SER A 320 11.38 -2.49 -4.47
CA SER A 320 10.41 -3.05 -5.42
C SER A 320 10.42 -4.57 -5.53
N MET A 321 11.53 -5.22 -5.19
CA MET A 321 11.61 -6.68 -5.16
C MET A 321 11.37 -7.23 -3.75
N ALA A 322 11.60 -6.44 -2.73
CA ALA A 322 11.20 -6.75 -1.38
C ALA A 322 9.66 -6.77 -1.23
N THR A 323 8.98 -5.81 -1.84
CA THR A 323 7.51 -5.63 -1.75
C THR A 323 6.70 -6.84 -2.21
N PRO A 324 6.99 -7.46 -3.38
CA PRO A 324 6.24 -8.64 -3.83
C PRO A 324 6.42 -9.85 -2.93
N HIS A 325 7.48 -9.94 -2.12
CA HIS A 325 7.58 -10.96 -1.08
C HIS A 325 6.47 -10.78 -0.03
N ALA A 326 6.25 -9.54 0.44
CA ALA A 326 5.15 -9.24 1.37
C ALA A 326 3.78 -9.56 0.76
N SER A 327 3.56 -9.20 -0.51
CA SER A 327 2.33 -9.52 -1.23
C SER A 327 2.09 -11.03 -1.35
N GLY A 328 3.14 -11.79 -1.64
CA GLY A 328 3.07 -13.25 -1.66
C GLY A 328 2.80 -13.86 -0.28
N VAL A 329 3.43 -13.35 0.78
CA VAL A 329 3.16 -13.79 2.17
C VAL A 329 1.70 -13.51 2.55
N ALA A 330 1.16 -12.34 2.21
CA ALA A 330 -0.26 -12.02 2.41
C ALA A 330 -1.17 -13.04 1.67
N ALA A 331 -0.79 -13.45 0.45
CA ALA A 331 -1.54 -14.48 -0.29
C ALA A 331 -1.51 -15.86 0.38
N LEU A 332 -0.36 -16.25 0.94
CA LEU A 332 -0.27 -17.50 1.73
C LEU A 332 -1.16 -17.43 2.98
N MET A 333 -1.17 -16.29 3.69
CA MET A 333 -2.01 -16.11 4.89
C MET A 333 -3.51 -16.18 4.58
N LEU A 334 -3.93 -15.56 3.46
CA LEU A 334 -5.33 -15.48 3.07
C LEU A 334 -5.88 -16.76 2.44
N GLN A 335 -5.05 -17.67 1.93
CA GLN A 335 -5.52 -18.94 1.36
C GLN A 335 -6.31 -19.76 2.38
N ASP A 336 -5.80 -19.89 3.60
CA ASP A 336 -6.45 -20.68 4.66
C ASP A 336 -7.35 -19.83 5.57
N ASN A 337 -7.21 -18.51 5.53
CA ASN A 337 -7.99 -17.58 6.33
C ASN A 337 -8.51 -16.41 5.48
N PRO A 338 -9.43 -16.64 4.54
CA PRO A 338 -9.93 -15.65 3.60
C PRO A 338 -10.72 -14.51 4.26
N GLU A 339 -11.14 -14.70 5.52
CA GLU A 339 -11.90 -13.73 6.31
C GLU A 339 -11.02 -12.71 7.06
N LEU A 340 -9.69 -12.87 7.03
CA LEU A 340 -8.81 -11.88 7.64
C LEU A 340 -8.99 -10.52 6.95
N THR A 341 -9.17 -9.48 7.75
CA THR A 341 -9.16 -8.10 7.25
C THR A 341 -7.73 -7.68 6.88
N ALA A 342 -7.61 -6.64 6.06
CA ALA A 342 -6.30 -6.09 5.69
C ALA A 342 -5.46 -5.68 6.91
N ASP A 343 -6.08 -5.09 7.93
CA ASP A 343 -5.42 -4.74 9.20
C ASP A 343 -4.96 -5.97 9.98
N GLN A 344 -5.77 -7.04 10.01
CA GLN A 344 -5.36 -8.30 10.63
C GLN A 344 -4.21 -8.97 9.89
N VAL A 345 -4.21 -8.95 8.55
CA VAL A 345 -3.08 -9.45 7.75
C VAL A 345 -1.82 -8.66 8.07
N LYS A 346 -1.89 -7.32 8.06
CA LYS A 346 -0.75 -6.46 8.45
C LYS A 346 -0.27 -6.80 9.86
N THR A 347 -1.13 -6.74 10.86
CA THR A 347 -0.78 -6.99 12.27
C THR A 347 -0.12 -8.36 12.48
N LYS A 348 -0.68 -9.41 11.88
CA LYS A 348 -0.17 -10.78 12.00
C LYS A 348 1.14 -10.99 11.24
N MET A 349 1.29 -10.38 10.07
CA MET A 349 2.56 -10.38 9.32
C MET A 349 3.67 -9.71 10.12
N LEU A 350 3.40 -8.54 10.72
CA LEU A 350 4.34 -7.82 11.56
C LEU A 350 4.70 -8.59 12.84
N ALA A 351 3.71 -9.25 13.46
CA ALA A 351 3.95 -10.08 14.66
C ALA A 351 4.82 -11.33 14.37
N GLY A 352 4.81 -11.83 13.12
CA GLY A 352 5.68 -12.93 12.69
C GLY A 352 7.10 -12.51 12.30
N ALA A 353 7.41 -11.22 12.27
CA ALA A 353 8.71 -10.73 11.84
C ALA A 353 9.85 -11.09 12.81
N VAL A 354 11.06 -11.10 12.29
CA VAL A 354 12.29 -11.37 13.05
C VAL A 354 13.07 -10.07 13.18
N ASP A 355 13.22 -9.56 14.41
CA ASP A 355 14.00 -8.37 14.68
C ASP A 355 15.48 -8.60 14.28
N LEU A 356 16.03 -7.66 13.54
CA LEU A 356 17.42 -7.68 13.06
C LEU A 356 18.38 -6.90 14.00
N GLY A 357 17.86 -6.29 15.07
CA GLY A 357 18.65 -5.55 16.04
C GLY A 357 19.15 -4.19 15.55
N VAL A 358 18.50 -3.59 14.52
CA VAL A 358 18.82 -2.28 13.98
C VAL A 358 17.67 -1.29 14.25
N PRO A 359 17.88 0.03 14.08
CA PRO A 359 16.82 1.02 14.36
C PRO A 359 15.50 0.74 13.62
N ALA A 360 14.36 1.00 14.28
CA ALA A 360 13.05 0.77 13.70
C ALA A 360 12.78 1.55 12.40
N ASN A 361 13.37 2.74 12.24
CA ASN A 361 13.27 3.50 10.99
C ASN A 361 14.04 2.86 9.81
N ASP A 362 14.89 1.87 10.07
CA ASP A 362 15.63 1.13 9.06
C ASP A 362 14.92 -0.19 8.68
N GLN A 363 14.38 -0.91 9.67
CA GLN A 363 13.84 -2.26 9.51
C GLN A 363 12.33 -2.39 9.75
N GLY A 364 11.65 -1.36 10.28
CA GLY A 364 10.32 -1.52 10.86
C GLY A 364 10.37 -2.43 12.09
N VAL A 365 9.56 -3.49 12.06
CA VAL A 365 9.57 -4.55 13.09
C VAL A 365 10.60 -5.66 12.82
N GLY A 366 11.30 -5.60 11.69
CA GLY A 366 12.33 -6.57 11.32
C GLY A 366 12.07 -7.26 9.97
N ARG A 367 12.74 -8.42 9.77
CA ARG A 367 12.62 -9.25 8.57
C ARG A 367 11.32 -10.03 8.58
N GLY A 368 10.57 -9.97 7.47
CA GLY A 368 9.40 -10.82 7.27
C GLY A 368 9.76 -12.31 7.20
N ASP A 369 8.90 -13.14 7.80
CA ASP A 369 9.00 -14.59 7.82
C ASP A 369 7.63 -15.19 7.47
N ALA A 370 7.53 -15.83 6.31
CA ALA A 370 6.28 -16.32 5.78
C ALA A 370 5.67 -17.43 6.65
N PHE A 371 6.51 -18.29 7.25
CA PHE A 371 6.02 -19.38 8.08
C PHE A 371 5.46 -18.85 9.40
N LYS A 372 6.18 -17.95 10.07
CA LYS A 372 5.68 -17.33 11.29
C LYS A 372 4.44 -16.47 11.05
N ALA A 373 4.38 -15.71 9.95
CA ALA A 373 3.19 -14.94 9.58
C ALA A 373 1.98 -15.85 9.34
N TYR A 374 2.20 -16.98 8.68
CA TYR A 374 1.17 -18.03 8.49
C TYR A 374 0.71 -18.62 9.83
N GLU A 375 1.63 -18.98 10.73
CA GLU A 375 1.28 -19.45 12.08
C GLU A 375 0.45 -18.42 12.84
N GLN A 376 0.81 -17.14 12.77
CA GLN A 376 0.00 -16.07 13.34
C GLN A 376 -1.40 -15.96 12.71
N ALA A 377 -1.49 -16.19 11.39
CA ALA A 377 -2.76 -16.14 10.67
C ALA A 377 -3.70 -17.28 11.09
N THR A 378 -3.16 -18.50 11.29
CA THR A 378 -3.91 -19.71 11.61
C THR A 378 -4.10 -19.96 13.12
N ALA A 379 -3.40 -19.23 13.98
CA ALA A 379 -3.54 -19.34 15.43
C ALA A 379 -4.99 -19.08 15.86
N THR A 380 -5.59 -20.07 16.52
CA THR A 380 -6.91 -19.91 17.15
C THR A 380 -6.81 -18.79 18.19
N PRO A 381 -7.76 -17.83 18.24
CA PRO A 381 -7.75 -16.80 19.28
C PRO A 381 -7.70 -17.47 20.65
N THR A 382 -6.70 -17.15 21.45
CA THR A 382 -6.70 -17.60 22.86
C THR A 382 -7.97 -17.07 23.49
N PRO A 383 -8.81 -17.92 24.13
CA PRO A 383 -10.01 -17.45 24.79
C PRO A 383 -9.64 -16.34 25.77
N THR A 384 -10.23 -15.19 25.59
CA THR A 384 -10.09 -14.09 26.57
C THR A 384 -10.46 -14.66 27.92
N PRO A 385 -9.60 -14.59 28.94
CA PRO A 385 -9.99 -15.06 30.27
C PRO A 385 -11.31 -14.33 30.65
N PRO A 386 -12.27 -15.06 31.27
CA PRO A 386 -13.52 -14.43 31.68
C PRO A 386 -13.20 -13.19 32.52
N PRO A 387 -13.95 -12.11 32.36
CA PRO A 387 -13.70 -10.89 33.10
C PRO A 387 -13.60 -11.26 34.57
N THR A 388 -12.53 -10.85 35.22
CA THR A 388 -12.36 -11.04 36.66
C THR A 388 -13.64 -10.52 37.35
N PRO A 389 -14.34 -11.33 38.19
CA PRO A 389 -15.56 -10.87 38.81
C PRO A 389 -15.25 -9.58 39.54
N THR A 390 -16.00 -8.55 39.20
CA THR A 390 -15.92 -7.25 39.88
C THR A 390 -16.15 -7.51 41.38
N PRO A 391 -15.28 -7.02 42.26
CA PRO A 391 -15.53 -7.15 43.71
C PRO A 391 -16.92 -6.64 44.03
N PRO A 392 -17.67 -7.33 44.89
CA PRO A 392 -19.02 -6.89 45.26
C PRO A 392 -18.95 -5.44 45.78
N THR A 393 -19.80 -4.59 45.24
CA THR A 393 -19.94 -3.20 45.70
C THR A 393 -20.14 -3.23 47.21
N PRO A 394 -19.38 -2.47 48.01
CA PRO A 394 -19.57 -2.45 49.44
C PRO A 394 -21.01 -2.06 49.74
N THR A 395 -21.70 -2.88 50.50
CA THR A 395 -23.06 -2.61 51.02
C THR A 395 -23.01 -1.31 51.79
N PRO A 396 -23.84 -0.32 51.50
CA PRO A 396 -23.89 0.88 52.33
C PRO A 396 -24.25 0.50 53.77
N PRO A 397 -23.69 1.19 54.80
CA PRO A 397 -24.02 0.93 56.18
C PRO A 397 -25.52 1.14 56.42
N PRO A 398 -26.15 0.35 57.33
CA PRO A 398 -27.57 0.46 57.60
C PRO A 398 -27.89 1.88 58.08
N ASP A 399 -28.92 2.47 57.46
CA ASP A 399 -29.44 3.80 57.81
C ASP A 399 -29.64 3.95 59.30
N SER A 400 -28.95 4.91 59.88
CA SER A 400 -29.29 5.44 61.24
C SER A 400 -30.70 6.09 61.17
N LYS A 401 -31.58 5.65 61.99
CA LYS A 401 -32.98 6.15 62.16
C LYS A 401 -33.02 7.69 62.14
N PRO A 402 -34.01 8.29 61.44
CA PRO A 402 -34.24 9.72 61.53
C PRO A 402 -34.64 10.12 62.93
N SER A 403 -33.94 11.06 63.52
CA SER A 403 -34.39 11.76 64.72
C SER A 403 -35.55 12.68 64.34
N GLU A 404 -36.65 12.57 65.08
CA GLU A 404 -37.86 13.41 64.98
C GLU A 404 -37.51 14.91 65.04
N PRO A 405 -38.11 15.76 64.22
CA PRO A 405 -38.00 17.21 64.40
C PRO A 405 -38.88 17.70 65.52
N GLN A 406 -38.25 18.22 66.53
CA GLN A 406 -38.99 19.07 67.52
C GLN A 406 -39.41 20.36 66.81
N GLY A 407 -40.72 20.63 66.91
CA GLY A 407 -41.35 21.77 66.30
C GLY A 407 -40.97 23.12 66.93
N CYS A 408 -40.98 24.12 66.09
CA CYS A 408 -41.23 25.51 66.47
C CYS A 408 -42.00 26.24 65.38
N LEU A 409 -43.02 26.91 65.83
CA LEU A 409 -44.13 27.60 65.18
C LEU A 409 -43.69 28.74 64.22
N ALA A 410 -44.55 28.92 63.23
CA ALA A 410 -45.16 30.19 62.78
C ALA A 410 -44.28 31.24 62.08
N ALA A 411 -44.59 31.62 60.88
CA ALA A 411 -45.49 32.72 60.53
C ALA A 411 -45.29 33.08 59.01
N LEU A 412 -46.37 32.97 58.26
CA LEU A 412 -47.07 34.01 57.53
C LEU A 412 -46.24 35.05 56.70
N PHE A 413 -46.58 35.15 55.48
CA PHE A 413 -46.91 36.25 54.56
C PHE A 413 -46.22 36.01 53.20
N SER A 414 -46.95 35.63 52.10
CA SER A 414 -47.83 36.44 51.31
C SER A 414 -47.09 37.37 50.26
N ARG A 415 -47.42 37.11 49.00
CA ARG A 415 -47.37 38.03 47.81
C ARG A 415 -46.01 38.39 47.26
N ARG A 416 -45.75 38.21 45.97
CA ARG A 416 -46.49 38.35 44.69
C ARG A 416 -45.90 37.46 43.64
#